data_5dd512b31a9e9f210f1bc01875d2113b
#
_entry.id   5dd512b31a9e9f210f1bc01875d2113b
#
_cell.length_a   1.000
_cell.length_b   1.000
_cell.length_c   1.000
_cell.angle_alpha   90.00
_cell.angle_beta   90.00
_cell.angle_gamma   90.00
#
_symmetry.space_group_name_H-M   'P 1'
#
loop_
_entity.id
_entity.type
_entity.pdbx_description
1 polymer ?
#
loop_
_entity_poly.entity_id
_entity_poly.type
_entity_poly.pdbx_seq_one_letter_code
_entity_poly.pdbx_strand_id
1 'polypeptide(L)'
;MPGMINHEKAFVKLFSQTARYHHRFKVFEDFISCSVIALENRLHFSEAQEQKYLRIVGGYEKEDVTRMAQLLAHVVNGLGEAPGDFLGRVFMQLELGDKYRGQFFTPWDVARMMAAMQLGDTEALFRDKPFITLSEPACGAGCMVLAFADVLQKAGWPPHRY
;
A
#
# COMPACT_ATOMS: atom_id res chain seq x y z
N MET A 1 29.52 2.86 -5.89
CA MET A 1 28.14 2.70 -6.31
C MET A 1 27.31 3.75 -5.57
N PRO A 2 26.45 4.56 -6.20
CA PRO A 2 25.55 5.43 -5.44
C PRO A 2 24.69 4.51 -4.57
N GLY A 3 24.61 4.82 -3.26
CA GLY A 3 23.91 4.00 -2.31
C GLY A 3 22.43 3.86 -2.70
N MET A 4 21.91 2.64 -2.69
CA MET A 4 20.52 2.32 -2.97
C MET A 4 19.61 3.17 -2.06
N ILE A 5 18.68 3.90 -2.64
CA ILE A 5 17.77 4.78 -1.90
C ILE A 5 16.85 3.89 -1.05
N ASN A 6 16.85 4.09 0.27
CA ASN A 6 15.84 3.47 1.11
C ASN A 6 14.54 4.27 0.98
N HIS A 7 13.62 3.81 0.14
CA HIS A 7 12.38 4.49 -0.19
C HIS A 7 11.44 4.68 1.01
N GLU A 8 11.45 3.77 1.98
CA GLU A 8 10.65 3.93 3.22
C GLU A 8 11.17 5.09 4.08
N LYS A 9 12.50 5.14 4.30
CA LYS A 9 13.10 6.26 5.06
C LYS A 9 12.91 7.59 4.34
N ALA A 10 13.04 7.60 3.02
CA ALA A 10 12.80 8.80 2.21
C ALA A 10 11.34 9.26 2.29
N PHE A 11 10.39 8.31 2.21
CA PHE A 11 8.97 8.57 2.40
C PHE A 11 8.70 9.20 3.78
N VAL A 12 9.14 8.57 4.86
CA VAL A 12 8.92 9.06 6.23
C VAL A 12 9.49 10.47 6.41
N LYS A 13 10.70 10.73 5.90
CA LYS A 13 11.33 12.04 5.94
C LYS A 13 10.51 13.08 5.16
N LEU A 14 10.10 12.79 3.95
CA LEU A 14 9.31 13.69 3.11
C LEU A 14 7.93 13.94 3.72
N PHE A 15 7.25 12.88 4.20
CA PHE A 15 5.96 12.98 4.85
C PHE A 15 6.00 13.89 6.08
N SER A 16 7.06 13.81 6.89
CA SER A 16 7.21 14.68 8.07
C SER A 16 7.29 16.18 7.73
N GLN A 17 7.60 16.52 6.48
CA GLN A 17 7.69 17.89 5.98
C GLN A 17 6.42 18.33 5.25
N THR A 18 5.53 17.40 4.88
CA THR A 18 4.34 17.64 4.06
C THR A 18 3.19 18.12 4.94
N ALA A 19 2.56 19.22 4.56
CA ALA A 19 1.32 19.76 5.12
C ALA A 19 1.26 19.73 6.67
N ARG A 20 2.27 20.34 7.31
CA ARG A 20 2.43 20.35 8.79
C ARG A 20 1.29 21.05 9.53
N TYR A 21 0.49 21.84 8.83
CA TYR A 21 -0.70 22.54 9.31
C TYR A 21 -1.93 21.64 9.41
N HIS A 22 -1.89 20.42 8.88
CA HIS A 22 -2.94 19.42 9.03
C HIS A 22 -2.55 18.30 10.00
N HIS A 23 -3.56 17.64 10.57
CA HIS A 23 -3.35 16.46 11.41
C HIS A 23 -2.72 15.33 10.59
N ARG A 24 -1.68 14.69 11.13
CA ARG A 24 -0.86 13.69 10.41
C ARG A 24 -1.65 12.54 9.82
N PHE A 25 -2.62 12.00 10.58
CA PHE A 25 -3.50 10.94 10.10
C PHE A 25 -4.31 11.40 8.87
N LYS A 26 -4.89 12.62 8.94
CA LYS A 26 -5.61 13.19 7.80
C LYS A 26 -4.74 13.34 6.56
N VAL A 27 -3.51 13.82 6.71
CA VAL A 27 -2.57 13.95 5.57
C VAL A 27 -2.31 12.59 4.94
N PHE A 28 -2.16 11.54 5.75
CA PHE A 28 -1.94 10.18 5.24
C PHE A 28 -3.18 9.64 4.54
N GLU A 29 -4.37 9.81 5.11
CA GLU A 29 -5.65 9.41 4.51
C GLU A 29 -5.89 10.12 3.17
N ASP A 30 -5.67 11.44 3.11
CA ASP A 30 -5.80 12.23 1.90
C ASP A 30 -4.76 11.83 0.84
N PHE A 31 -3.52 11.56 1.26
CA PHE A 31 -2.48 11.03 0.37
C PHE A 31 -2.90 9.70 -0.26
N ILE A 32 -3.39 8.74 0.54
CA ILE A 32 -3.88 7.45 0.03
C ILE A 32 -5.05 7.67 -0.92
N SER A 33 -6.04 8.47 -0.53
CA SER A 33 -7.22 8.77 -1.36
C SER A 33 -6.82 9.39 -2.70
N CYS A 34 -5.96 10.41 -2.70
CA CYS A 34 -5.47 11.04 -3.92
C CYS A 34 -4.68 10.07 -4.81
N SER A 35 -3.85 9.22 -4.20
CA SER A 35 -3.05 8.22 -4.92
C SER A 35 -3.93 7.19 -5.62
N VAL A 36 -4.94 6.65 -4.93
CA VAL A 36 -5.90 5.69 -5.49
C VAL A 36 -6.66 6.33 -6.65
N ILE A 37 -7.23 7.54 -6.45
CA ILE A 37 -7.99 8.24 -7.50
C ILE A 37 -7.10 8.49 -8.73
N ALA A 38 -5.87 8.94 -8.53
CA ALA A 38 -4.95 9.21 -9.63
C ALA A 38 -4.61 7.95 -10.44
N LEU A 39 -4.47 6.80 -9.78
CA LEU A 39 -4.22 5.51 -10.43
C LEU A 39 -5.47 4.98 -11.14
N GLU A 40 -6.64 5.03 -10.50
CA GLU A 40 -7.91 4.58 -11.08
C GLU A 40 -8.30 5.43 -12.29
N ASN A 41 -8.24 6.76 -12.19
CA ASN A 41 -8.60 7.67 -13.29
C ASN A 41 -7.68 7.51 -14.52
N ARG A 42 -6.48 6.94 -14.33
CA ARG A 42 -5.60 6.59 -15.45
C ARG A 42 -6.13 5.42 -16.28
N LEU A 43 -6.87 4.51 -15.64
CA LEU A 43 -7.42 3.31 -16.27
C LEU A 43 -8.90 3.50 -16.65
N HIS A 44 -9.67 4.05 -15.73
CA HIS A 44 -11.11 4.28 -15.85
C HIS A 44 -11.46 5.65 -15.27
N PHE A 45 -11.51 6.67 -16.14
CA PHE A 45 -11.83 8.02 -15.70
C PHE A 45 -13.23 8.11 -15.13
N SER A 46 -13.35 8.77 -13.97
CA SER A 46 -14.61 9.06 -13.30
C SER A 46 -14.64 10.53 -12.89
N GLU A 47 -15.60 11.29 -13.42
CA GLU A 47 -15.82 12.69 -13.04
C GLU A 47 -16.05 12.85 -11.51
N ALA A 48 -16.80 11.94 -10.90
CA ALA A 48 -17.05 11.96 -9.46
C ALA A 48 -15.76 11.80 -8.63
N GLN A 49 -14.86 10.92 -9.07
CA GLN A 49 -13.55 10.74 -8.44
C GLN A 49 -12.65 11.94 -8.67
N GLU A 50 -12.65 12.50 -9.86
CA GLU A 50 -11.90 13.73 -10.15
C GLU A 50 -12.35 14.89 -9.27
N GLN A 51 -13.65 15.10 -9.12
CA GLN A 51 -14.20 16.12 -8.22
C GLN A 51 -13.81 15.87 -6.74
N LYS A 52 -13.74 14.60 -6.32
CA LYS A 52 -13.24 14.24 -4.99
C LYS A 52 -11.76 14.59 -4.85
N TYR A 53 -10.94 14.26 -5.85
CA TYR A 53 -9.52 14.60 -5.88
C TYR A 53 -9.31 16.11 -5.78
N LEU A 54 -9.98 16.89 -6.61
CA LEU A 54 -9.88 18.37 -6.62
C LEU A 54 -10.29 18.98 -5.28
N ARG A 55 -11.32 18.45 -4.61
CA ARG A 55 -11.72 18.91 -3.27
C ARG A 55 -10.65 18.63 -2.22
N ILE A 56 -10.00 17.46 -2.29
CA ILE A 56 -8.93 17.12 -1.35
C ILE A 56 -7.73 18.04 -1.57
N VAL A 57 -7.21 18.13 -2.80
CA VAL A 57 -6.00 18.91 -3.10
C VAL A 57 -6.24 20.43 -2.92
N GLY A 58 -7.48 20.90 -3.07
CA GLY A 58 -7.85 22.30 -2.78
C GLY A 58 -7.66 22.71 -1.32
N GLY A 59 -7.52 21.77 -0.39
CA GLY A 59 -7.19 22.02 1.02
C GLY A 59 -5.68 22.05 1.31
N TYR A 60 -4.82 21.94 0.29
CA TYR A 60 -3.36 21.85 0.44
C TYR A 60 -2.65 22.95 -0.36
N GLU A 61 -1.50 23.37 0.15
CA GLU A 61 -0.60 24.24 -0.61
C GLU A 61 -0.03 23.49 -1.82
N LYS A 62 0.20 24.20 -2.93
CA LYS A 62 0.68 23.62 -4.19
C LYS A 62 1.98 22.78 -4.00
N GLU A 63 2.86 23.25 -3.13
CA GLU A 63 4.10 22.54 -2.81
C GLU A 63 3.83 21.19 -2.12
N ASP A 64 2.84 21.13 -1.22
CA ASP A 64 2.47 19.90 -0.52
C ASP A 64 1.77 18.90 -1.44
N VAL A 65 0.97 19.37 -2.40
CA VAL A 65 0.42 18.50 -3.47
C VAL A 65 1.57 17.88 -4.29
N THR A 66 2.60 18.66 -4.60
CA THR A 66 3.80 18.15 -5.28
C THR A 66 4.53 17.11 -4.43
N ARG A 67 4.66 17.35 -3.12
CA ARG A 67 5.24 16.37 -2.18
C ARG A 67 4.41 15.09 -2.12
N MET A 68 3.07 15.16 -2.17
CA MET A 68 2.22 13.96 -2.24
C MET A 68 2.51 13.11 -3.48
N ALA A 69 2.72 13.73 -4.63
CA ALA A 69 3.14 13.01 -5.84
C ALA A 69 4.52 12.34 -5.68
N GLN A 70 5.46 13.01 -5.00
CA GLN A 70 6.78 12.43 -4.68
C GLN A 70 6.67 11.27 -3.66
N LEU A 71 5.77 11.37 -2.68
CA LEU A 71 5.47 10.26 -1.76
C LEU A 71 4.96 9.04 -2.53
N LEU A 72 4.05 9.23 -3.49
CA LEU A 72 3.58 8.13 -4.35
C LEU A 72 4.73 7.52 -5.16
N ALA A 73 5.63 8.34 -5.70
CA ALA A 73 6.81 7.83 -6.40
C ALA A 73 7.70 6.96 -5.50
N HIS A 74 7.87 7.31 -4.22
CA HIS A 74 8.58 6.46 -3.26
C HIS A 74 7.87 5.12 -3.01
N VAL A 75 6.54 5.11 -2.94
CA VAL A 75 5.76 3.87 -2.80
C VAL A 75 5.97 2.98 -4.02
N VAL A 76 5.81 3.52 -5.23
CA VAL A 76 5.94 2.77 -6.49
C VAL A 76 7.35 2.19 -6.64
N ASN A 77 8.39 3.00 -6.41
CA ASN A 77 9.76 2.55 -6.53
C ASN A 77 10.12 1.51 -5.45
N GLY A 78 9.71 1.75 -4.20
CA GLY A 78 9.97 0.81 -3.11
C GLY A 78 9.29 -0.54 -3.31
N LEU A 79 8.06 -0.56 -3.83
CA LEU A 79 7.36 -1.80 -4.18
C LEU A 79 7.96 -2.49 -5.41
N GLY A 80 8.51 -1.73 -6.36
CA GLY A 80 9.23 -2.26 -7.51
C GLY A 80 10.55 -2.94 -7.14
N GLU A 81 11.25 -2.43 -6.12
CA GLU A 81 12.49 -3.02 -5.60
C GLU A 81 12.23 -4.25 -4.73
N ALA A 82 11.23 -4.18 -3.85
CA ALA A 82 10.88 -5.25 -2.93
C ALA A 82 9.37 -5.27 -2.68
N PRO A 83 8.63 -6.18 -3.31
CA PRO A 83 7.21 -6.37 -3.03
C PRO A 83 6.96 -6.61 -1.54
N GLY A 84 5.93 -5.99 -0.98
CA GLY A 84 5.63 -6.13 0.44
C GLY A 84 4.66 -5.09 0.96
N ASP A 85 4.46 -5.06 2.27
CA ASP A 85 3.59 -4.10 2.96
C ASP A 85 4.33 -2.78 3.21
N PHE A 86 4.63 -2.02 2.14
CA PHE A 86 5.28 -0.71 2.24
C PHE A 86 4.44 0.28 3.07
N LEU A 87 3.16 0.40 2.75
CA LEU A 87 2.27 1.38 3.38
C LEU A 87 1.99 1.06 4.84
N GLY A 88 1.79 -0.21 5.19
CA GLY A 88 1.62 -0.60 6.59
C GLY A 88 2.88 -0.33 7.42
N ARG A 89 4.08 -0.61 6.87
CA ARG A 89 5.34 -0.32 7.57
C ARG A 89 5.54 1.18 7.81
N VAL A 90 5.32 2.03 6.80
CA VAL A 90 5.46 3.49 6.99
C VAL A 90 4.38 4.05 7.91
N PHE A 91 3.14 3.51 7.85
CA PHE A 91 2.06 3.89 8.78
C PHE A 91 2.46 3.64 10.24
N MET A 92 3.05 2.47 10.52
CA MET A 92 3.52 2.12 11.86
C MET A 92 4.72 2.97 12.28
N GLN A 93 5.66 3.26 11.38
CA GLN A 93 6.82 4.14 11.65
C GLN A 93 6.39 5.58 11.95
N LEU A 94 5.35 6.06 11.29
CA LEU A 94 4.79 7.39 11.51
C LEU A 94 3.90 7.48 12.75
N GLU A 95 3.69 6.37 13.46
CA GLU A 95 2.84 6.27 14.65
C GLU A 95 1.40 6.79 14.43
N LEU A 96 0.85 6.57 13.23
CA LEU A 96 -0.47 7.07 12.84
C LEU A 96 -1.61 6.23 13.43
N GLY A 97 -1.32 5.03 13.91
CA GLY A 97 -2.30 4.15 14.56
C GLY A 97 -2.74 4.67 15.92
N ASP A 98 -3.96 4.35 16.31
CA ASP A 98 -4.46 4.62 17.66
C ASP A 98 -3.87 3.62 18.64
N LYS A 99 -2.86 4.05 19.40
CA LYS A 99 -2.19 3.24 20.44
C LYS A 99 -3.16 2.75 21.52
N TYR A 100 -4.23 3.49 21.78
CA TYR A 100 -5.24 3.13 22.79
C TYR A 100 -6.22 2.06 22.30
N ARG A 101 -6.40 1.94 20.98
CA ARG A 101 -7.27 0.92 20.37
C ARG A 101 -6.52 -0.34 19.96
N GLY A 102 -5.20 -0.41 20.18
CA GLY A 102 -4.40 -1.58 19.86
C GLY A 102 -4.37 -1.91 18.35
N GLN A 103 -4.42 -0.89 17.48
CA GLN A 103 -4.31 -1.08 16.04
C GLN A 103 -2.86 -1.36 15.65
N PHE A 104 -2.53 -2.64 15.61
CA PHE A 104 -1.24 -3.12 15.11
C PHE A 104 -1.47 -3.93 13.85
N PHE A 105 -0.70 -3.63 12.80
CA PHE A 105 -0.70 -4.46 11.60
C PHE A 105 0.12 -5.72 11.82
N THR A 106 -0.30 -6.81 11.19
CA THR A 106 0.44 -8.07 11.22
C THR A 106 1.82 -7.86 10.59
N PRO A 107 2.92 -8.26 11.29
CA PRO A 107 4.26 -8.17 10.70
C PRO A 107 4.36 -8.95 9.39
N TRP A 108 5.04 -8.39 8.40
CA TRP A 108 5.12 -8.94 7.04
C TRP A 108 5.58 -10.41 7.00
N ASP A 109 6.62 -10.76 7.77
CA ASP A 109 7.13 -12.14 7.77
C ASP A 109 6.15 -13.13 8.38
N VAL A 110 5.37 -12.70 9.38
CA VAL A 110 4.29 -13.51 9.95
C VAL A 110 3.17 -13.72 8.94
N ALA A 111 2.75 -12.65 8.24
CA ALA A 111 1.75 -12.73 7.19
C ALA A 111 2.19 -13.68 6.06
N ARG A 112 3.44 -13.63 5.63
CA ARG A 112 4.00 -14.55 4.62
C ARG A 112 4.03 -15.99 5.10
N MET A 113 4.43 -16.23 6.34
CA MET A 113 4.41 -17.57 6.93
C MET A 113 2.98 -18.13 6.93
N MET A 114 2.00 -17.35 7.38
CA MET A 114 0.59 -17.76 7.38
C MET A 114 0.08 -18.03 5.97
N ALA A 115 0.41 -17.19 5.01
CA ALA A 115 0.05 -17.38 3.60
C ALA A 115 0.66 -18.68 3.03
N ALA A 116 1.94 -18.94 3.30
CA ALA A 116 2.61 -20.16 2.86
C ALA A 116 1.99 -21.42 3.45
N MET A 117 1.58 -21.38 4.73
CA MET A 117 0.91 -22.51 5.37
C MET A 117 -0.48 -22.79 4.76
N GLN A 118 -1.21 -21.77 4.36
CA GLN A 118 -2.53 -21.90 3.74
C GLN A 118 -2.48 -22.35 2.28
N LEU A 119 -1.48 -21.89 1.54
CA LEU A 119 -1.32 -22.25 0.13
C LEU A 119 -0.98 -23.72 -0.06
N GLY A 120 -0.17 -24.31 0.81
CA GLY A 120 0.21 -25.74 0.72
C GLY A 120 0.71 -26.11 -0.68
N ASP A 121 0.08 -27.15 -1.26
CA ASP A 121 0.39 -27.61 -2.63
C ASP A 121 -0.34 -26.75 -3.68
N THR A 122 0.36 -25.80 -4.27
CA THR A 122 -0.18 -24.88 -5.27
C THR A 122 -0.61 -25.57 -6.56
N GLU A 123 0.07 -26.66 -6.97
CA GLU A 123 -0.33 -27.43 -8.16
C GLU A 123 -1.71 -28.10 -7.97
N ALA A 124 -1.96 -28.60 -6.76
CA ALA A 124 -3.27 -29.16 -6.42
C ALA A 124 -4.37 -28.10 -6.43
N LEU A 125 -4.09 -26.87 -5.97
CA LEU A 125 -5.05 -25.77 -5.96
C LEU A 125 -5.51 -25.35 -7.37
N PHE A 126 -4.60 -25.37 -8.35
CA PHE A 126 -4.88 -24.92 -9.72
C PHE A 126 -5.23 -26.07 -10.69
N ARG A 127 -5.25 -27.32 -10.22
CA ARG A 127 -5.52 -28.49 -11.08
C ARG A 127 -6.86 -28.43 -11.79
N ASP A 128 -7.90 -28.01 -11.07
CA ASP A 128 -9.29 -28.05 -11.54
C ASP A 128 -9.92 -26.65 -11.67
N LYS A 129 -9.18 -25.60 -11.36
CA LYS A 129 -9.70 -24.22 -11.35
C LYS A 129 -8.71 -23.26 -11.98
N PRO A 130 -9.16 -22.35 -12.86
CA PRO A 130 -8.30 -21.34 -13.47
C PRO A 130 -7.92 -20.20 -12.51
N PHE A 131 -8.52 -20.13 -11.34
CA PHE A 131 -8.27 -19.12 -10.31
C PHE A 131 -8.55 -19.67 -8.92
N ILE A 132 -8.03 -19.01 -7.90
CA ILE A 132 -8.38 -19.24 -6.50
C ILE A 132 -9.09 -18.02 -5.92
N THR A 133 -9.90 -18.24 -4.89
CA THR A 133 -10.56 -17.17 -4.15
C THR A 133 -9.89 -17.00 -2.78
N LEU A 134 -9.63 -15.76 -2.43
CA LEU A 134 -9.10 -15.39 -1.10
C LEU A 134 -10.18 -14.61 -0.35
N SER A 135 -10.49 -15.03 0.89
CA SER A 135 -11.37 -14.29 1.79
C SER A 135 -10.56 -13.81 2.99
N GLU A 136 -10.53 -12.51 3.20
CA GLU A 136 -9.86 -11.87 4.34
C GLU A 136 -10.85 -10.94 5.05
N PRO A 137 -11.60 -11.45 6.05
CA PRO A 137 -12.64 -10.68 6.73
C PRO A 137 -12.11 -9.57 7.64
N ALA A 138 -10.82 -9.62 8.00
CA ALA A 138 -10.14 -8.64 8.85
C ALA A 138 -9.00 -7.94 8.11
N CYS A 139 -9.24 -7.56 6.85
CA CYS A 139 -8.24 -7.13 5.88
C CYS A 139 -7.29 -6.01 6.37
N GLY A 140 -7.76 -5.09 7.22
CA GLY A 140 -6.94 -3.97 7.69
C GLY A 140 -6.32 -3.19 6.52
N ALA A 141 -5.00 -3.09 6.50
CA ALA A 141 -4.24 -2.47 5.40
C ALA A 141 -3.93 -3.42 4.23
N GLY A 142 -4.49 -4.63 4.21
CA GLY A 142 -4.30 -5.58 3.13
C GLY A 142 -3.03 -6.43 3.22
N CYS A 143 -2.32 -6.38 4.35
CA CYS A 143 -1.04 -7.10 4.53
C CYS A 143 -1.14 -8.60 4.22
N MET A 144 -2.22 -9.28 4.67
CA MET A 144 -2.44 -10.70 4.40
C MET A 144 -2.66 -10.99 2.92
N VAL A 145 -3.44 -10.15 2.23
CA VAL A 145 -3.69 -10.27 0.78
C VAL A 145 -2.39 -10.11 -0.01
N LEU A 146 -1.59 -9.11 0.34
CA LEU A 146 -0.29 -8.87 -0.28
C LEU A 146 0.70 -10.02 -0.03
N ALA A 147 0.71 -10.55 1.19
CA ALA A 147 1.56 -11.68 1.55
C ALA A 147 1.18 -12.95 0.78
N PHE A 148 -0.12 -13.18 0.60
CA PHE A 148 -0.62 -14.29 -0.20
C PHE A 148 -0.19 -14.17 -1.67
N ALA A 149 -0.32 -12.97 -2.24
CA ALA A 149 0.16 -12.68 -3.60
C ALA A 149 1.67 -12.87 -3.75
N ASP A 150 2.49 -12.43 -2.77
CA ASP A 150 3.94 -12.62 -2.79
C ASP A 150 4.34 -14.11 -2.76
N VAL A 151 3.66 -14.91 -1.94
CA VAL A 151 3.93 -16.36 -1.86
C VAL A 151 3.53 -17.06 -3.15
N LEU A 152 2.38 -16.74 -3.74
CA LEU A 152 1.95 -17.25 -5.05
C LEU A 152 2.97 -16.89 -6.14
N GLN A 153 3.39 -15.65 -6.21
CA GLN A 153 4.38 -15.19 -7.18
C GLN A 153 5.69 -15.99 -7.08
N LYS A 154 6.16 -16.24 -5.84
CA LYS A 154 7.39 -17.02 -5.59
C LYS A 154 7.24 -18.50 -5.91
N ALA A 155 6.02 -19.02 -5.82
CA ALA A 155 5.70 -20.38 -6.24
C ALA A 155 5.55 -20.52 -7.77
N GLY A 156 5.77 -19.45 -8.55
CA GLY A 156 5.65 -19.46 -10.00
C GLY A 156 4.25 -19.18 -10.53
N TRP A 157 3.32 -18.81 -9.67
CA TRP A 157 1.93 -18.49 -10.01
C TRP A 157 1.69 -16.97 -9.93
N PRO A 158 1.83 -16.22 -11.04
CA PRO A 158 1.64 -14.77 -11.01
C PRO A 158 0.20 -14.40 -10.61
N PRO A 159 -0.02 -13.70 -9.48
CA PRO A 159 -1.36 -13.50 -8.91
C PRO A 159 -2.31 -12.68 -9.79
N HIS A 160 -1.79 -11.92 -10.77
CA HIS A 160 -2.62 -11.18 -11.72
C HIS A 160 -3.25 -12.07 -12.81
N ARG A 161 -2.95 -13.36 -12.84
CA ARG A 161 -3.49 -14.33 -13.81
C ARG A 161 -4.43 -15.36 -13.19
N TYR A 162 -4.45 -15.44 -11.84
CA TYR A 162 -5.14 -16.53 -11.14
C TYR A 162 -6.08 -16.07 -10.04
#